data_9fe4421160f5565f2e357ed6a096d417
#
_entry.id   9fe4421160f5565f2e357ed6a096d417
#
_cell.length_a   1.000
_cell.length_b   1.000
_cell.length_c   1.000
_cell.angle_alpha   90.00
_cell.angle_beta   90.00
_cell.angle_gamma   90.00
#
_symmetry.space_group_name_H-M   'P 1'
#
loop_
_entity.id
_entity.type
_entity.pdbx_description
1 polymer ?
#
loop_
_entity_poly.entity_id
_entity_poly.type
_entity_poly.pdbx_seq_one_letter_code
_entity_poly.pdbx_strand_id
1 'polypeptide(L)'
;NHSPLVVAEQFGTLETLYPNRIDLGLGRAPGTDQPTAEAIRKDFFEQAQRFPQNVSKLQEYFSSENETGKVRAFPAEGLKVPIWILGSSMDSAALAAAYGLPYAFAGHFAPKLMIQAFEFYRENFQASEYLDKPKTMACVNIIAADTNEEAELLSTSLYQMFLNLIRNDRKGLQPPVPSLDDIMNEKESIHVNQMTAGTFTGNKEQLITDLKKFIDYARIDELMVTSPIFDHQAKLKSIQITKEAIDNLNDSIHI
;
A
#
# COMPACT_ATOMS: atom_id res chain seq x y z
N ASN A 1 10.22 10.08 7.72
CA ASN A 1 11.57 9.61 8.02
C ASN A 1 12.67 10.48 7.40
N HIS A 2 12.45 11.01 6.18
CA HIS A 2 13.39 11.86 5.46
C HIS A 2 12.80 13.25 5.22
N SER A 3 13.67 14.25 5.04
CA SER A 3 13.22 15.59 4.66
C SER A 3 12.74 15.63 3.20
N PRO A 4 11.79 16.52 2.83
CA PRO A 4 11.34 16.65 1.45
C PRO A 4 12.48 16.84 0.43
N LEU A 5 13.54 17.58 0.78
CA LEU A 5 14.71 17.79 -0.09
C LEU A 5 15.41 16.47 -0.41
N VAL A 6 15.72 15.67 0.62
CA VAL A 6 16.40 14.36 0.45
C VAL A 6 15.54 13.42 -0.41
N VAL A 7 14.21 13.40 -0.18
CA VAL A 7 13.29 12.58 -0.97
C VAL A 7 13.27 13.05 -2.44
N ALA A 8 13.21 14.37 -2.67
CA ALA A 8 13.24 14.93 -4.02
C ALA A 8 14.52 14.53 -4.77
N GLU A 9 15.69 14.71 -4.15
CA GLU A 9 16.98 14.35 -4.77
C GLU A 9 17.11 12.85 -5.07
N GLN A 10 16.67 11.97 -4.15
CA GLN A 10 16.71 10.53 -4.34
C GLN A 10 15.79 10.08 -5.47
N PHE A 11 14.52 10.50 -5.46
CA PHE A 11 13.55 10.12 -6.50
C PHE A 11 13.83 10.83 -7.83
N GLY A 12 14.32 12.07 -7.80
CA GLY A 12 14.81 12.76 -8.98
C GLY A 12 15.99 12.01 -9.64
N THR A 13 16.92 11.50 -8.85
CA THR A 13 18.01 10.65 -9.35
C THR A 13 17.47 9.36 -9.97
N LEU A 14 16.54 8.68 -9.32
CA LEU A 14 15.93 7.46 -9.84
C LEU A 14 15.18 7.71 -11.15
N GLU A 15 14.37 8.77 -11.22
CA GLU A 15 13.64 9.13 -12.45
C GLU A 15 14.59 9.51 -13.60
N THR A 16 15.69 10.21 -13.30
CA THR A 16 16.73 10.53 -14.29
C THR A 16 17.39 9.25 -14.84
N LEU A 17 17.64 8.25 -14.00
CA LEU A 17 18.24 6.99 -14.40
C LEU A 17 17.25 6.04 -15.09
N TYR A 18 15.98 6.10 -14.70
CA TYR A 18 14.93 5.20 -15.16
C TYR A 18 13.63 5.95 -15.52
N PRO A 19 13.64 6.77 -16.58
CA PRO A 19 12.53 7.67 -16.91
C PRO A 19 11.20 6.92 -17.08
N ASN A 20 10.12 7.49 -16.52
CA ASN A 20 8.74 6.99 -16.56
C ASN A 20 8.55 5.60 -15.93
N ARG A 21 9.42 5.22 -15.00
CA ARG A 21 9.35 3.95 -14.28
C ARG A 21 9.24 4.11 -12.76
N ILE A 22 9.24 5.33 -12.28
CA ILE A 22 9.32 5.64 -10.86
C ILE A 22 8.06 6.35 -10.41
N ASP A 23 7.39 5.78 -9.40
CA ASP A 23 6.32 6.41 -8.64
C ASP A 23 6.78 6.63 -7.20
N LEU A 24 6.37 7.74 -6.58
CA LEU A 24 6.70 8.08 -5.21
C LEU A 24 5.49 7.95 -4.29
N GLY A 25 5.48 6.92 -3.44
CA GLY A 25 4.45 6.74 -2.42
C GLY A 25 4.81 7.43 -1.10
N LEU A 26 3.93 8.28 -0.60
CA LEU A 26 4.12 9.04 0.64
C LEU A 26 3.08 8.70 1.69
N GLY A 27 3.52 8.28 2.88
CA GLY A 27 2.68 8.04 4.04
C GLY A 27 3.09 8.86 5.26
N ARG A 28 2.11 9.31 6.03
CA ARG A 28 2.32 10.04 7.30
C ARG A 28 2.91 9.15 8.40
N ALA A 29 2.46 7.90 8.46
CA ALA A 29 2.86 6.95 9.48
C ALA A 29 4.35 6.57 9.37
N PRO A 30 5.06 6.30 10.48
CA PRO A 30 6.49 5.96 10.45
C PRO A 30 6.78 4.60 9.81
N GLY A 31 5.77 3.75 9.65
CA GLY A 31 5.92 2.38 9.15
C GLY A 31 6.57 1.43 10.15
N THR A 32 6.62 1.81 11.43
CA THR A 32 7.27 1.04 12.51
C THR A 32 6.62 1.35 13.87
N ASP A 33 7.08 0.69 14.94
CA ASP A 33 6.67 0.98 16.31
C ASP A 33 7.22 2.33 16.82
N GLN A 34 6.60 2.84 17.89
CA GLN A 34 6.95 4.15 18.44
C GLN A 34 8.42 4.27 18.88
N PRO A 35 9.03 3.31 19.62
CA PRO A 35 10.44 3.41 19.99
C PRO A 35 11.39 3.48 18.78
N THR A 36 11.10 2.73 17.73
CA THR A 36 11.88 2.78 16.49
C THR A 36 11.66 4.10 15.74
N ALA A 37 10.43 4.63 15.70
CA ALA A 37 10.14 5.93 15.11
C ALA A 37 10.91 7.06 15.80
N GLU A 38 10.95 7.07 17.14
CA GLU A 38 11.70 8.02 17.95
C GLU A 38 13.23 7.89 17.77
N ALA A 39 13.71 6.66 17.57
CA ALA A 39 15.13 6.41 17.27
C ALA A 39 15.55 6.93 15.89
N ILE A 40 14.65 6.83 14.90
CA ILE A 40 14.86 7.39 13.55
C ILE A 40 14.83 8.91 13.61
N ARG A 41 13.85 9.49 14.34
CA ARG A 41 13.61 10.92 14.36
C ARG A 41 12.94 11.37 15.66
N LYS A 42 13.61 12.20 16.44
CA LYS A 42 13.11 12.68 17.75
C LYS A 42 11.88 13.58 17.63
N ASP A 43 11.72 14.33 16.54
CA ASP A 43 10.61 15.25 16.26
C ASP A 43 9.48 14.58 15.42
N PHE A 44 9.37 13.24 15.47
CA PHE A 44 8.46 12.47 14.63
C PHE A 44 7.02 12.98 14.68
N PHE A 45 6.45 13.24 15.87
CA PHE A 45 5.07 13.71 16.00
C PHE A 45 4.85 15.09 15.38
N GLU A 46 5.80 16.00 15.54
CA GLU A 46 5.74 17.34 14.92
C GLU A 46 5.78 17.22 13.38
N GLN A 47 6.65 16.38 12.86
CA GLN A 47 6.75 16.16 11.43
C GLN A 47 5.54 15.43 10.84
N ALA A 48 4.92 14.53 11.59
CA ALA A 48 3.68 13.90 11.18
C ALA A 48 2.54 14.91 11.02
N GLN A 49 2.48 15.94 11.87
CA GLN A 49 1.54 17.05 11.74
C GLN A 49 1.83 17.96 10.53
N ARG A 50 3.10 18.08 10.16
CA ARG A 50 3.57 18.84 8.99
C ARG A 50 3.51 18.05 7.68
N PHE A 51 2.96 16.84 7.69
CA PHE A 51 2.94 16.00 6.50
C PHE A 51 2.30 16.68 5.28
N PRO A 52 1.15 17.39 5.37
CA PRO A 52 0.59 18.13 4.25
C PRO A 52 1.56 19.17 3.66
N GLN A 53 2.19 19.99 4.53
CA GLN A 53 3.17 21.00 4.11
C GLN A 53 4.42 20.36 3.48
N ASN A 54 4.85 19.19 3.99
CA ASN A 54 5.96 18.46 3.42
C ASN A 54 5.64 17.91 2.03
N VAL A 55 4.39 17.50 1.76
CA VAL A 55 3.94 17.10 0.41
C VAL A 55 3.99 18.30 -0.53
N SER A 56 3.44 19.47 -0.13
CA SER A 56 3.52 20.69 -0.95
C SER A 56 4.97 21.10 -1.24
N LYS A 57 5.84 21.01 -0.22
CA LYS A 57 7.26 21.35 -0.39
C LYS A 57 7.99 20.39 -1.35
N LEU A 58 7.59 19.11 -1.34
CA LEU A 58 8.12 18.14 -2.28
C LEU A 58 7.65 18.43 -3.71
N GLN A 59 6.38 18.79 -3.92
CA GLN A 59 5.88 19.23 -5.23
C GLN A 59 6.64 20.47 -5.75
N GLU A 60 6.90 21.44 -4.87
CA GLU A 60 7.73 22.62 -5.20
C GLU A 60 9.14 22.21 -5.68
N TYR A 61 9.78 21.24 -5.02
CA TYR A 61 11.11 20.77 -5.42
C TYR A 61 11.13 20.04 -6.77
N PHE A 62 10.02 19.41 -7.18
CA PHE A 62 9.89 18.81 -8.51
C PHE A 62 9.49 19.83 -9.59
N SER A 63 8.95 20.98 -9.20
CA SER A 63 8.56 22.03 -10.15
C SER A 63 9.77 22.65 -10.84
N SER A 64 9.63 23.00 -12.12
CA SER A 64 10.62 23.80 -12.85
C SER A 64 10.78 25.22 -12.27
N GLU A 65 9.79 25.73 -11.55
CA GLU A 65 9.87 27.04 -10.88
C GLU A 65 10.90 27.05 -9.75
N ASN A 66 11.28 25.88 -9.22
CA ASN A 66 12.32 25.77 -8.19
C ASN A 66 13.72 26.20 -8.66
N GLU A 67 13.96 26.36 -9.95
CA GLU A 67 15.23 26.88 -10.50
C GLU A 67 15.61 28.25 -9.93
N THR A 68 14.63 29.05 -9.50
CA THR A 68 14.84 30.36 -8.87
C THR A 68 14.80 30.29 -7.33
N GLY A 69 14.59 29.11 -6.76
CA GLY A 69 14.51 28.88 -5.32
C GLY A 69 15.85 29.07 -4.61
N LYS A 70 15.79 29.48 -3.33
CA LYS A 70 17.00 29.57 -2.48
C LYS A 70 17.62 28.20 -2.20
N VAL A 71 16.79 27.15 -2.18
CA VAL A 71 17.21 25.75 -2.01
C VAL A 71 16.73 24.99 -3.23
N ARG A 72 17.63 24.38 -3.95
CA ARG A 72 17.37 23.65 -5.18
C ARG A 72 17.53 22.15 -4.96
N ALA A 73 16.69 21.35 -5.61
CA ALA A 73 16.71 19.88 -5.51
C ALA A 73 17.23 19.26 -6.82
N PHE A 74 18.53 19.08 -6.93
CA PHE A 74 19.12 18.43 -8.11
C PHE A 74 19.17 16.91 -7.94
N PRO A 75 18.80 16.12 -8.96
CA PRO A 75 18.30 16.48 -10.29
C PRO A 75 16.76 16.52 -10.42
N ALA A 76 16.03 16.73 -9.32
CA ALA A 76 14.57 16.60 -9.28
C ALA A 76 13.80 17.69 -10.06
N GLU A 77 14.39 18.88 -10.19
CA GLU A 77 13.74 20.06 -10.80
C GLU A 77 13.24 19.77 -12.22
N GLY A 78 11.94 20.06 -12.45
CA GLY A 78 11.27 19.84 -13.73
C GLY A 78 10.92 18.39 -14.06
N LEU A 79 11.24 17.44 -13.18
CA LEU A 79 10.87 16.03 -13.36
C LEU A 79 9.43 15.76 -12.91
N LYS A 80 8.73 14.92 -13.67
CA LYS A 80 7.34 14.53 -13.40
C LYS A 80 7.27 13.15 -12.73
N VAL A 81 7.65 13.08 -11.47
CA VAL A 81 7.49 11.84 -10.66
C VAL A 81 6.07 11.81 -10.09
N PRO A 82 5.24 10.81 -10.43
CA PRO A 82 3.91 10.68 -9.85
C PRO A 82 4.00 10.50 -8.33
N ILE A 83 3.26 11.33 -7.57
CA ILE A 83 3.22 11.28 -6.11
C ILE A 83 1.90 10.66 -5.67
N TRP A 84 1.96 9.52 -4.97
CA TRP A 84 0.82 8.84 -4.39
C TRP A 84 0.72 9.12 -2.90
N ILE A 85 -0.47 9.47 -2.41
CA ILE A 85 -0.72 9.52 -0.97
C ILE A 85 -1.09 8.13 -0.48
N LEU A 86 -0.28 7.60 0.46
CA LEU A 86 -0.49 6.29 1.07
C LEU A 86 -1.15 6.45 2.43
N GLY A 87 -2.17 5.64 2.71
CA GLY A 87 -2.80 5.67 4.02
C GLY A 87 -3.80 4.54 4.27
N SER A 88 -4.38 4.54 5.46
CA SER A 88 -5.42 3.61 5.90
C SER A 88 -6.52 4.33 6.69
N SER A 89 -6.70 5.64 6.46
CA SER A 89 -7.63 6.49 7.22
C SER A 89 -8.36 7.47 6.31
N MET A 90 -9.45 8.04 6.83
CA MET A 90 -10.20 9.10 6.16
C MET A 90 -9.35 10.37 5.97
N ASP A 91 -8.44 10.69 6.91
CA ASP A 91 -7.54 11.85 6.79
C ASP A 91 -6.64 11.76 5.56
N SER A 92 -6.11 10.56 5.25
CA SER A 92 -5.28 10.36 4.06
C SER A 92 -6.07 10.49 2.77
N ALA A 93 -7.33 10.02 2.75
CA ALA A 93 -8.25 10.21 1.63
C ALA A 93 -8.57 11.70 1.41
N ALA A 94 -8.86 12.43 2.50
CA ALA A 94 -9.12 13.87 2.45
C ALA A 94 -7.90 14.65 1.93
N LEU A 95 -6.70 14.31 2.38
CA LEU A 95 -5.47 14.95 1.91
C LEU A 95 -5.25 14.70 0.42
N ALA A 96 -5.35 13.45 -0.03
CA ALA A 96 -5.20 13.09 -1.44
C ALA A 96 -6.21 13.82 -2.33
N ALA A 97 -7.48 13.88 -1.90
CA ALA A 97 -8.55 14.58 -2.59
C ALA A 97 -8.28 16.09 -2.72
N ALA A 98 -7.90 16.74 -1.60
CA ALA A 98 -7.64 18.19 -1.57
C ALA A 98 -6.42 18.60 -2.40
N TYR A 99 -5.41 17.72 -2.52
CA TYR A 99 -4.20 17.98 -3.28
C TYR A 99 -4.27 17.50 -4.74
N GLY A 100 -5.40 16.88 -5.14
CA GLY A 100 -5.56 16.34 -6.49
C GLY A 100 -4.50 15.29 -6.83
N LEU A 101 -4.15 14.44 -5.86
CA LEU A 101 -3.14 13.39 -6.00
C LEU A 101 -3.76 12.00 -6.00
N PRO A 102 -3.15 11.02 -6.66
CA PRO A 102 -3.59 9.64 -6.59
C PRO A 102 -3.51 9.08 -5.16
N TYR A 103 -4.44 8.21 -4.82
CA TYR A 103 -4.63 7.68 -3.48
C TYR A 103 -4.46 6.17 -3.42
N ALA A 104 -3.56 5.68 -2.56
CA ALA A 104 -3.34 4.26 -2.31
C ALA A 104 -3.73 3.89 -0.86
N PHE A 105 -4.64 2.90 -0.73
CA PHE A 105 -5.11 2.45 0.57
C PHE A 105 -4.44 1.15 1.01
N ALA A 106 -3.94 1.13 2.25
CA ALA A 106 -3.23 0.00 2.86
C ALA A 106 -4.21 -1.07 3.38
N GLY A 107 -5.00 -1.68 2.48
CA GLY A 107 -5.98 -2.71 2.80
C GLY A 107 -5.38 -4.04 3.27
N HIS A 108 -4.10 -4.26 3.01
CA HIS A 108 -3.39 -5.48 3.40
C HIS A 108 -3.20 -5.65 4.92
N PHE A 109 -3.41 -4.61 5.72
CA PHE A 109 -3.39 -4.69 7.18
C PHE A 109 -4.51 -3.90 7.89
N ALA A 110 -5.18 -2.98 7.20
CA ALA A 110 -6.24 -2.15 7.80
C ALA A 110 -7.45 -1.97 6.84
N PRO A 111 -8.09 -3.04 6.37
CA PRO A 111 -9.09 -2.98 5.29
C PRO A 111 -10.41 -2.29 5.67
N LYS A 112 -10.71 -2.13 6.97
CA LYS A 112 -12.02 -1.75 7.48
C LYS A 112 -12.63 -0.48 6.85
N LEU A 113 -11.80 0.54 6.61
CA LEU A 113 -12.26 1.83 6.08
C LEU A 113 -12.01 2.00 4.58
N MET A 114 -11.50 0.99 3.88
CA MET A 114 -10.99 1.12 2.53
C MET A 114 -12.05 1.63 1.54
N ILE A 115 -13.22 1.00 1.50
CA ILE A 115 -14.30 1.38 0.59
C ILE A 115 -14.79 2.79 0.89
N GLN A 116 -15.06 3.09 2.16
CA GLN A 116 -15.50 4.42 2.58
C GLN A 116 -14.47 5.52 2.24
N ALA A 117 -13.18 5.21 2.41
CA ALA A 117 -12.10 6.13 2.07
C ALA A 117 -12.01 6.38 0.55
N PHE A 118 -12.21 5.36 -0.30
CA PHE A 118 -12.26 5.52 -1.76
C PHE A 118 -13.48 6.33 -2.22
N GLU A 119 -14.65 6.10 -1.63
CA GLU A 119 -15.85 6.86 -1.92
C GLU A 119 -15.64 8.34 -1.56
N PHE A 120 -15.21 8.61 -0.31
CA PHE A 120 -14.90 9.96 0.14
C PHE A 120 -13.88 10.67 -0.75
N TYR A 121 -12.78 9.98 -1.12
CA TYR A 121 -11.75 10.52 -1.99
C TYR A 121 -12.33 10.94 -3.35
N ARG A 122 -13.14 10.09 -3.99
CA ARG A 122 -13.76 10.39 -5.30
C ARG A 122 -14.75 11.54 -5.23
N GLU A 123 -15.60 11.59 -4.19
CA GLU A 123 -16.60 12.63 -4.01
C GLU A 123 -16.01 14.01 -3.73
N ASN A 124 -14.84 14.06 -3.09
CA ASN A 124 -14.20 15.31 -2.69
C ASN A 124 -12.95 15.66 -3.51
N PHE A 125 -12.67 14.90 -4.56
CA PHE A 125 -11.47 15.08 -5.39
C PHE A 125 -11.47 16.44 -6.08
N GLN A 126 -10.36 17.17 -5.96
CA GLN A 126 -10.11 18.42 -6.65
C GLN A 126 -9.05 18.19 -7.71
N ALA A 127 -9.40 18.42 -8.99
CA ALA A 127 -8.43 18.29 -10.08
C ALA A 127 -7.24 19.24 -9.88
N SER A 128 -6.05 18.79 -10.24
CA SER A 128 -4.80 19.53 -10.11
C SER A 128 -3.98 19.44 -11.42
N GLU A 129 -2.83 20.11 -11.46
CA GLU A 129 -1.89 19.93 -12.56
C GLU A 129 -1.30 18.52 -12.67
N TYR A 130 -1.43 17.71 -11.62
CA TYR A 130 -0.91 16.33 -11.55
C TYR A 130 -1.94 15.29 -11.98
N LEU A 131 -3.25 15.58 -11.78
CA LEU A 131 -4.29 14.60 -12.00
C LEU A 131 -5.65 15.27 -12.27
N ASP A 132 -6.26 14.95 -13.43
CA ASP A 132 -7.56 15.51 -13.83
C ASP A 132 -8.75 14.78 -13.21
N LYS A 133 -8.60 13.48 -12.89
CA LYS A 133 -9.65 12.60 -12.36
C LYS A 133 -9.11 11.77 -11.20
N PRO A 134 -9.96 11.41 -10.22
CA PRO A 134 -9.51 10.58 -9.10
C PRO A 134 -8.94 9.25 -9.57
N LYS A 135 -7.81 8.84 -8.98
CA LYS A 135 -7.12 7.58 -9.26
C LYS A 135 -6.85 6.85 -7.94
N THR A 136 -7.28 5.59 -7.86
CA THR A 136 -7.24 4.79 -6.62
C THR A 136 -6.43 3.51 -6.79
N MET A 137 -5.69 3.15 -5.75
CA MET A 137 -4.98 1.88 -5.65
C MET A 137 -5.35 1.18 -4.34
N ALA A 138 -5.71 -0.09 -4.39
CA ALA A 138 -5.84 -0.92 -3.20
C ALA A 138 -4.59 -1.78 -3.02
N CYS A 139 -3.99 -1.75 -1.82
CA CYS A 139 -2.99 -2.74 -1.45
C CYS A 139 -3.67 -3.87 -0.65
N VAL A 140 -3.53 -5.11 -1.11
CA VAL A 140 -4.15 -6.31 -0.53
C VAL A 140 -3.14 -7.44 -0.36
N ASN A 141 -3.47 -8.43 0.48
CA ASN A 141 -2.70 -9.67 0.53
C ASN A 141 -3.29 -10.67 -0.47
N ILE A 142 -2.44 -11.35 -1.22
CA ILE A 142 -2.84 -12.51 -2.02
C ILE A 142 -1.94 -13.69 -1.69
N ILE A 143 -2.57 -14.82 -1.36
CA ILE A 143 -1.89 -16.09 -1.09
C ILE A 143 -2.48 -17.14 -2.00
N ALA A 144 -1.76 -17.44 -3.06
CA ALA A 144 -2.17 -18.36 -4.10
C ALA A 144 -1.35 -19.66 -4.07
N ALA A 145 -2.00 -20.76 -4.39
CA ALA A 145 -1.38 -22.07 -4.57
C ALA A 145 -2.10 -22.85 -5.68
N ASP A 146 -1.66 -24.09 -5.96
CA ASP A 146 -2.31 -24.94 -6.96
C ASP A 146 -3.70 -25.38 -6.51
N THR A 147 -3.93 -25.50 -5.18
CA THR A 147 -5.23 -25.84 -4.60
C THR A 147 -5.63 -24.83 -3.54
N ASN A 148 -6.92 -24.77 -3.23
CA ASN A 148 -7.43 -23.90 -2.17
C ASN A 148 -6.90 -24.33 -0.80
N GLU A 149 -6.82 -25.64 -0.54
CA GLU A 149 -6.34 -26.21 0.72
C GLU A 149 -4.87 -25.85 0.98
N GLU A 150 -4.03 -25.88 -0.07
CA GLU A 150 -2.63 -25.46 0.03
C GLU A 150 -2.52 -23.96 0.30
N ALA A 151 -3.31 -23.14 -0.39
CA ALA A 151 -3.34 -21.70 -0.18
C ALA A 151 -3.81 -21.34 1.25
N GLU A 152 -4.84 -22.02 1.75
CA GLU A 152 -5.32 -21.88 3.13
C GLU A 152 -4.22 -22.23 4.14
N LEU A 153 -3.51 -23.35 3.94
CA LEU A 153 -2.38 -23.72 4.79
C LEU A 153 -1.30 -22.64 4.78
N LEU A 154 -0.88 -22.15 3.61
CA LEU A 154 0.14 -21.11 3.47
C LEU A 154 -0.30 -19.80 4.14
N SER A 155 -1.60 -19.47 4.13
CA SER A 155 -2.14 -18.25 4.72
C SER A 155 -2.01 -18.21 6.25
N THR A 156 -1.85 -19.36 6.90
CA THR A 156 -1.67 -19.41 8.35
C THR A 156 -0.41 -18.71 8.83
N SER A 157 0.61 -18.58 7.98
CA SER A 157 1.82 -17.75 8.27
C SER A 157 1.45 -16.26 8.42
N LEU A 158 0.58 -15.75 7.56
CA LEU A 158 0.06 -14.37 7.65
C LEU A 158 -0.75 -14.18 8.93
N TYR A 159 -1.65 -15.10 9.26
CA TYR A 159 -2.47 -15.00 10.47
C TYR A 159 -1.61 -15.03 11.73
N GLN A 160 -0.58 -15.88 11.79
CA GLN A 160 0.41 -15.88 12.87
C GLN A 160 1.16 -14.55 12.98
N MET A 161 1.51 -13.93 11.85
CA MET A 161 2.16 -12.62 11.84
C MET A 161 1.26 -11.55 12.50
N PHE A 162 -0.03 -11.50 12.16
CA PHE A 162 -0.97 -10.56 12.78
C PHE A 162 -1.24 -10.89 14.24
N LEU A 163 -1.29 -12.17 14.62
CA LEU A 163 -1.41 -12.60 16.01
C LEU A 163 -0.20 -12.10 16.83
N ASN A 164 1.00 -12.27 16.30
CA ASN A 164 2.23 -11.77 16.93
C ASN A 164 2.21 -10.24 17.08
N LEU A 165 1.68 -9.52 16.08
CA LEU A 165 1.50 -8.07 16.15
C LEU A 165 0.54 -7.67 17.28
N ILE A 166 -0.61 -8.36 17.43
CA ILE A 166 -1.59 -8.11 18.51
C ILE A 166 -0.97 -8.38 19.88
N ARG A 167 -0.16 -9.42 19.98
CA ARG A 167 0.54 -9.81 21.23
C ARG A 167 1.78 -8.96 21.52
N ASN A 168 2.14 -8.03 20.63
CA ASN A 168 3.41 -7.28 20.65
C ASN A 168 4.65 -8.21 20.73
N ASP A 169 4.56 -9.36 20.06
CA ASP A 169 5.65 -10.36 19.97
C ASP A 169 6.41 -10.15 18.66
N ARG A 170 7.66 -9.68 18.75
CA ARG A 170 8.48 -9.29 17.60
C ARG A 170 9.18 -10.50 16.96
N LYS A 171 8.39 -11.47 16.50
CA LYS A 171 8.88 -12.60 15.72
C LYS A 171 8.88 -12.30 14.22
N GLY A 172 9.80 -12.90 13.51
CA GLY A 172 9.73 -12.99 12.05
C GLY A 172 8.51 -13.80 11.58
N LEU A 173 8.28 -13.85 10.27
CA LEU A 173 7.25 -14.70 9.70
C LEU A 173 7.48 -16.14 10.11
N GLN A 174 6.42 -16.83 10.58
CA GLN A 174 6.47 -18.21 11.07
C GLN A 174 6.07 -19.20 9.95
N PRO A 175 6.56 -20.46 9.99
CA PRO A 175 6.10 -21.48 9.07
C PRO A 175 4.59 -21.72 9.21
N PRO A 176 3.92 -22.17 8.14
CA PRO A 176 2.49 -22.46 8.18
C PRO A 176 2.19 -23.62 9.15
N VAL A 177 0.98 -23.59 9.73
CA VAL A 177 0.48 -24.60 10.68
C VAL A 177 -0.85 -25.18 10.18
N PRO A 178 -1.16 -26.46 10.46
CA PRO A 178 -2.38 -27.09 10.01
C PRO A 178 -3.67 -26.47 10.59
N SER A 179 -3.61 -25.93 11.82
CA SER A 179 -4.71 -25.22 12.47
C SER A 179 -4.20 -24.07 13.32
N LEU A 180 -5.00 -23.02 13.43
CA LEU A 180 -4.77 -21.88 14.30
C LEU A 180 -5.48 -22.02 15.66
N ASP A 181 -6.36 -23.01 15.83
CA ASP A 181 -7.20 -23.18 17.01
C ASP A 181 -6.39 -23.40 18.29
N ASP A 182 -5.24 -24.08 18.17
CA ASP A 182 -4.37 -24.37 19.31
C ASP A 182 -3.49 -23.17 19.72
N ILE A 183 -3.38 -22.15 18.87
CA ILE A 183 -2.44 -21.03 19.08
C ILE A 183 -3.12 -19.68 19.25
N MET A 184 -4.42 -19.59 18.93
CA MET A 184 -5.18 -18.34 18.91
C MET A 184 -6.53 -18.54 19.61
N ASN A 185 -6.82 -17.70 20.60
CA ASN A 185 -8.13 -17.73 21.25
C ASN A 185 -9.19 -16.97 20.42
N GLU A 186 -10.46 -17.12 20.79
CA GLU A 186 -11.60 -16.54 20.06
C GLU A 186 -11.51 -15.01 19.88
N LYS A 187 -11.08 -14.26 20.91
CA LYS A 187 -10.94 -12.80 20.83
C LYS A 187 -9.82 -12.40 19.86
N GLU A 188 -8.71 -13.12 19.90
CA GLU A 188 -7.59 -12.91 18.99
C GLU A 188 -8.00 -13.24 17.56
N SER A 189 -8.76 -14.33 17.35
CA SER A 189 -9.30 -14.72 16.04
C SER A 189 -10.16 -13.61 15.43
N ILE A 190 -11.06 -13.01 16.21
CA ILE A 190 -11.87 -11.88 15.74
C ILE A 190 -10.99 -10.70 15.26
N HIS A 191 -9.97 -10.33 16.03
CA HIS A 191 -9.09 -9.23 15.66
C HIS A 191 -8.23 -9.54 14.43
N VAL A 192 -7.63 -10.75 14.39
CA VAL A 192 -6.83 -11.19 13.23
C VAL A 192 -7.70 -11.21 11.97
N ASN A 193 -8.91 -11.76 12.03
CA ASN A 193 -9.83 -11.81 10.89
C ASN A 193 -10.22 -10.39 10.41
N GLN A 194 -10.42 -9.44 11.32
CA GLN A 194 -10.67 -8.05 10.94
C GLN A 194 -9.48 -7.40 10.22
N MET A 195 -8.26 -7.68 10.68
CA MET A 195 -7.04 -7.14 10.07
C MET A 195 -6.72 -7.79 8.73
N THR A 196 -7.08 -9.06 8.56
CA THR A 196 -6.82 -9.85 7.34
C THR A 196 -7.98 -9.86 6.35
N ALA A 197 -9.08 -9.15 6.60
CA ALA A 197 -10.25 -9.11 5.71
C ALA A 197 -9.96 -8.58 4.28
N GLY A 198 -8.79 -7.96 4.06
CA GLY A 198 -8.27 -7.59 2.74
C GLY A 198 -7.32 -8.64 2.16
N THR A 199 -7.50 -9.92 2.50
CA THR A 199 -6.68 -11.03 2.02
C THR A 199 -7.49 -11.92 1.08
N PHE A 200 -6.92 -12.24 -0.07
CA PHE A 200 -7.47 -13.20 -1.03
C PHE A 200 -6.62 -14.46 -1.01
N THR A 201 -7.28 -15.60 -0.79
CA THR A 201 -6.60 -16.90 -0.64
C THR A 201 -7.28 -17.92 -1.56
N GLY A 202 -6.50 -18.69 -2.30
CA GLY A 202 -7.05 -19.76 -3.13
C GLY A 202 -6.21 -20.11 -4.34
N ASN A 203 -6.76 -20.99 -5.17
CA ASN A 203 -6.22 -21.29 -6.48
C ASN A 203 -6.52 -20.17 -7.49
N LYS A 204 -6.05 -20.32 -8.71
CA LYS A 204 -6.19 -19.32 -9.78
C LYS A 204 -7.66 -18.95 -10.05
N GLU A 205 -8.54 -19.95 -10.16
CA GLU A 205 -9.96 -19.78 -10.48
C GLU A 205 -10.71 -19.05 -9.36
N GLN A 206 -10.40 -19.41 -8.11
CA GLN A 206 -10.94 -18.71 -6.94
C GLN A 206 -10.50 -17.25 -6.92
N LEU A 207 -9.21 -16.99 -7.16
CA LEU A 207 -8.67 -15.62 -7.21
C LEU A 207 -9.31 -14.78 -8.30
N ILE A 208 -9.50 -15.31 -9.53
CA ILE A 208 -10.17 -14.60 -10.61
C ILE A 208 -11.59 -14.18 -10.18
N THR A 209 -12.31 -15.11 -9.56
CA THR A 209 -13.68 -14.85 -9.11
C THR A 209 -13.75 -13.77 -8.03
N ASP A 210 -12.89 -13.87 -7.02
CA ASP A 210 -12.96 -12.97 -5.86
C ASP A 210 -12.35 -11.61 -6.14
N LEU A 211 -11.24 -11.55 -6.89
CA LEU A 211 -10.65 -10.28 -7.32
C LEU A 211 -11.59 -9.51 -8.26
N LYS A 212 -12.29 -10.21 -9.17
CA LYS A 212 -13.28 -9.53 -10.01
C LYS A 212 -14.37 -8.86 -9.17
N LYS A 213 -14.97 -9.59 -8.23
CA LYS A 213 -16.00 -9.02 -7.33
C LYS A 213 -15.45 -7.83 -6.54
N PHE A 214 -14.21 -7.94 -6.03
CA PHE A 214 -13.58 -6.88 -5.28
C PHE A 214 -13.32 -5.64 -6.14
N ILE A 215 -12.74 -5.80 -7.32
CA ILE A 215 -12.43 -4.71 -8.25
C ILE A 215 -13.73 -3.99 -8.68
N ASP A 216 -14.76 -4.74 -9.04
CA ASP A 216 -16.06 -4.20 -9.44
C ASP A 216 -16.73 -3.42 -8.27
N TYR A 217 -16.64 -3.94 -7.04
CA TYR A 217 -17.21 -3.30 -5.86
C TYR A 217 -16.41 -2.07 -5.42
N ALA A 218 -15.09 -2.18 -5.32
CA ALA A 218 -14.22 -1.11 -4.87
C ALA A 218 -13.94 -0.05 -5.95
N ARG A 219 -14.18 -0.39 -7.22
CA ARG A 219 -13.94 0.46 -8.40
C ARG A 219 -12.54 1.06 -8.41
N ILE A 220 -11.53 0.24 -8.11
CA ILE A 220 -10.13 0.64 -8.08
C ILE A 220 -9.52 0.67 -9.47
N ASP A 221 -8.53 1.55 -9.66
CA ASP A 221 -7.79 1.67 -10.92
C ASP A 221 -6.55 0.78 -10.93
N GLU A 222 -5.93 0.58 -9.77
CA GLU A 222 -4.73 -0.24 -9.62
C GLU A 222 -4.81 -1.16 -8.40
N LEU A 223 -4.18 -2.33 -8.52
CA LEU A 223 -4.06 -3.30 -7.44
C LEU A 223 -2.58 -3.51 -7.11
N MET A 224 -2.21 -3.24 -5.87
CA MET A 224 -0.91 -3.61 -5.33
C MET A 224 -1.04 -4.86 -4.46
N VAL A 225 -0.14 -5.82 -4.65
CA VAL A 225 -0.23 -7.12 -3.98
C VAL A 225 0.97 -7.35 -3.07
N THR A 226 0.71 -7.84 -1.87
CA THR A 226 1.71 -8.45 -1.00
C THR A 226 1.41 -9.94 -0.81
N SER A 227 2.45 -10.76 -0.68
CA SER A 227 2.33 -12.20 -0.46
C SER A 227 3.23 -12.63 0.70
N PRO A 228 2.77 -12.47 1.95
CA PRO A 228 3.56 -12.85 3.13
C PRO A 228 3.49 -14.36 3.39
N ILE A 229 4.19 -15.12 2.58
CA ILE A 229 4.34 -16.58 2.64
C ILE A 229 5.73 -16.91 3.18
N PHE A 230 5.82 -17.86 4.11
CA PHE A 230 7.07 -18.23 4.79
C PHE A 230 8.07 -18.87 3.83
N ASP A 231 7.64 -19.88 3.06
CA ASP A 231 8.50 -20.54 2.09
C ASP A 231 8.71 -19.66 0.85
N HIS A 232 9.97 -19.45 0.48
CA HIS A 232 10.32 -18.57 -0.63
C HIS A 232 9.84 -19.09 -1.99
N GLN A 233 9.91 -20.41 -2.23
CA GLN A 233 9.47 -20.99 -3.50
C GLN A 233 7.95 -20.95 -3.63
N ALA A 234 7.22 -21.24 -2.54
CA ALA A 234 5.77 -21.08 -2.49
C ALA A 234 5.36 -19.60 -2.71
N LYS A 235 6.12 -18.65 -2.16
CA LYS A 235 5.90 -17.22 -2.43
C LYS A 235 6.07 -16.86 -3.90
N LEU A 236 7.13 -17.31 -4.56
CA LEU A 236 7.35 -17.07 -5.99
C LEU A 236 6.23 -17.68 -6.84
N LYS A 237 5.79 -18.89 -6.51
CA LYS A 237 4.67 -19.56 -7.15
C LYS A 237 3.36 -18.80 -6.95
N SER A 238 3.09 -18.34 -5.73
CA SER A 238 1.92 -17.51 -5.43
C SER A 238 1.89 -16.23 -6.27
N ILE A 239 3.02 -15.54 -6.41
CA ILE A 239 3.13 -14.34 -7.26
C ILE A 239 2.86 -14.68 -8.73
N GLN A 240 3.37 -15.81 -9.23
CA GLN A 240 3.12 -16.26 -10.60
C GLN A 240 1.63 -16.54 -10.84
N ILE A 241 0.99 -17.32 -9.96
CA ILE A 241 -0.45 -17.64 -10.06
C ILE A 241 -1.28 -16.35 -10.00
N THR A 242 -0.93 -15.43 -9.08
CA THR A 242 -1.58 -14.14 -8.95
C THR A 242 -1.48 -13.33 -10.25
N LYS A 243 -0.29 -13.26 -10.84
CA LYS A 243 -0.10 -12.57 -12.13
C LYS A 243 -0.98 -13.17 -13.21
N GLU A 244 -0.98 -14.50 -13.36
CA GLU A 244 -1.82 -15.18 -14.33
C GLU A 244 -3.32 -14.93 -14.11
N ALA A 245 -3.79 -14.86 -12.86
CA ALA A 245 -5.17 -14.53 -12.53
C ALA A 245 -5.52 -13.08 -12.94
N ILE A 246 -4.63 -12.13 -12.67
CA ILE A 246 -4.82 -10.72 -13.04
C ILE A 246 -4.77 -10.52 -14.56
N ASP A 247 -3.87 -11.20 -15.27
CA ASP A 247 -3.81 -11.15 -16.74
C ASP A 247 -5.14 -11.63 -17.36
N ASN A 248 -5.72 -12.73 -16.85
CA ASN A 248 -7.04 -13.20 -17.28
C ASN A 248 -8.16 -12.18 -17.03
N LEU A 249 -8.11 -11.44 -15.91
CA LEU A 249 -9.08 -10.38 -15.62
C LEU A 249 -8.93 -9.21 -16.60
N ASN A 250 -7.70 -8.79 -16.88
CA ASN A 250 -7.44 -7.69 -17.80
C ASN A 250 -7.89 -8.03 -19.24
N ASP A 251 -7.62 -9.25 -19.71
CA ASP A 251 -8.06 -9.72 -21.02
C ASP A 251 -9.62 -9.72 -21.13
N SER A 252 -10.30 -9.96 -20.01
CA SER A 252 -11.78 -9.97 -19.95
C SER A 252 -12.42 -8.57 -19.91
N ILE A 253 -11.65 -7.53 -19.58
CA ILE A 253 -12.11 -6.13 -19.50
C ILE A 253 -11.94 -5.42 -20.85
N HIS A 254 -11.08 -5.92 -21.73
CA HIS A 254 -10.78 -5.34 -23.05
C HIS A 254 -11.60 -5.96 -24.22
N ILE A 255 -12.60 -6.80 -23.91
CA ILE A 255 -13.62 -7.26 -24.86
C ILE A 255 -14.91 -6.49 -24.61
#